data_278ab0e0c78e971273cf2c2526973eaa
#
_entry.id   278ab0e0c78e971273cf2c2526973eaa
#
_cell.length_a   1.000
_cell.length_b   1.000
_cell.length_c   1.000
_cell.angle_alpha   90.00
_cell.angle_beta   90.00
_cell.angle_gamma   90.00
#
_symmetry.space_group_name_H-M   'P 1'
#
loop_
_entity.id
_entity.type
_entity.pdbx_description
1 polymer ?
#
loop_
_entity_poly.entity_id
_entity_poly.type
_entity_poly.pdbx_seq_one_letter_code
_entity_poly.pdbx_strand_id
1 'polypeptide(L)'
;MRTPFTSKHFTVHVDPESQMEYAILSTHIAPIQQGFYFVNSGYSDDGRYLWFYCAYPPASGHFLGVIDFQTDEIHAYPETAGSGWMVDPKTGTVYWGCSQGIFQRTPHPNDSPKQIAPLPDFCRKAGVRGAGTHLTFTPDRREILADLQTPFGSSIGTFDVVSGAYHEWYRTVPGIPYNHAQMCPTNANVCMVAHEVSFDPKLGDYVLPAFVDGVYPRLQIIQRDGTRTMIPPYENFATHEWWASDGKSIYYCCHERIVRDWLDGRKPEIVCEVPIPGGNGTWHGHSTQDDRYFVMDGSYPCMGKDWWRGCESTVRFFNAETGKIVHLLTRNPVVNGWTPENPSIYHIDPHPRFVLHDTLITFTATTQGRVDLAIAKVDQLIRATR
;
A
#
# COMPACT_ATOMS: atom_id res chain seq x y z
N MET A 1 17.94 -20.43 -7.75
CA MET A 1 17.28 -19.54 -6.78
C MET A 1 16.00 -20.19 -6.29
N ARG A 2 15.69 -20.11 -5.01
CA ARG A 2 14.41 -20.59 -4.45
C ARG A 2 13.26 -19.66 -4.86
N THR A 3 12.05 -20.12 -4.59
CA THR A 3 10.82 -19.32 -4.70
C THR A 3 10.04 -19.49 -3.40
N PRO A 4 8.98 -18.73 -3.13
CA PRO A 4 8.13 -18.97 -1.95
C PRO A 4 7.60 -20.40 -1.86
N PHE A 5 7.43 -21.07 -2.99
CA PHE A 5 6.91 -22.45 -3.06
C PHE A 5 8.01 -23.53 -2.92
N THR A 6 9.28 -23.16 -2.82
CA THR A 6 10.42 -24.06 -2.67
C THR A 6 11.40 -23.68 -1.57
N SER A 7 11.19 -22.52 -0.92
CA SER A 7 11.96 -22.04 0.21
C SER A 7 11.53 -22.78 1.49
N LYS A 8 12.50 -23.06 2.37
CA LYS A 8 12.25 -23.63 3.70
C LYS A 8 11.45 -22.72 4.63
N HIS A 9 11.34 -21.43 4.28
CA HIS A 9 10.69 -20.43 5.11
C HIS A 9 9.17 -20.36 4.89
N PHE A 10 8.64 -21.06 3.89
CA PHE A 10 7.22 -21.03 3.55
C PHE A 10 6.60 -22.42 3.65
N THR A 11 5.31 -22.42 3.97
CA THR A 11 4.45 -23.61 3.89
C THR A 11 3.32 -23.35 2.91
N VAL A 12 3.08 -24.31 2.02
CA VAL A 12 2.00 -24.21 1.03
C VAL A 12 0.69 -24.65 1.66
N HIS A 13 -0.35 -23.86 1.45
CA HIS A 13 -1.71 -24.08 1.89
C HIS A 13 -2.66 -24.05 0.70
N VAL A 14 -3.84 -24.63 0.88
CA VAL A 14 -4.93 -24.59 -0.10
C VAL A 14 -6.15 -24.00 0.59
N ASP A 15 -6.76 -23.01 -0.02
CA ASP A 15 -8.03 -22.46 0.46
C ASP A 15 -9.12 -23.56 0.37
N PRO A 16 -9.83 -23.88 1.46
CA PRO A 16 -10.75 -25.03 1.49
C PRO A 16 -11.97 -24.86 0.59
N GLU A 17 -12.36 -23.62 0.27
CA GLU A 17 -13.55 -23.35 -0.54
C GLU A 17 -13.18 -23.15 -2.02
N SER A 18 -12.20 -22.30 -2.32
CA SER A 18 -11.80 -21.99 -3.70
C SER A 18 -10.80 -22.95 -4.30
N GLN A 19 -10.13 -23.78 -3.48
CA GLN A 19 -9.06 -24.70 -3.86
C GLN A 19 -7.82 -24.00 -4.46
N MET A 20 -7.65 -22.70 -4.21
CA MET A 20 -6.46 -21.94 -4.64
C MET A 20 -5.29 -22.19 -3.69
N GLU A 21 -4.11 -22.36 -4.27
CA GLU A 21 -2.87 -22.54 -3.51
C GLU A 21 -2.22 -21.20 -3.17
N TYR A 22 -1.68 -21.09 -1.96
CA TYR A 22 -0.85 -19.97 -1.53
C TYR A 22 0.21 -20.46 -0.53
N ALA A 23 1.35 -19.78 -0.51
CA ALA A 23 2.44 -20.05 0.42
C ALA A 23 2.42 -19.02 1.55
N ILE A 24 2.44 -19.46 2.80
CA ILE A 24 2.51 -18.61 4.00
C ILE A 24 3.94 -18.62 4.54
N LEU A 25 4.45 -17.46 4.92
CA LEU A 25 5.72 -17.32 5.62
C LEU A 25 5.63 -17.96 7.01
N SER A 26 6.14 -19.17 7.15
CA SER A 26 6.05 -19.99 8.36
C SER A 26 7.27 -19.89 9.28
N THR A 27 8.38 -19.32 8.81
CA THR A 27 9.50 -18.94 9.68
C THR A 27 9.22 -17.60 10.34
N HIS A 28 9.02 -17.62 11.65
CA HIS A 28 8.63 -16.44 12.41
C HIS A 28 9.86 -15.75 13.01
N ILE A 29 10.19 -14.56 12.48
CA ILE A 29 11.20 -13.64 13.06
C ILE A 29 10.55 -12.49 13.84
N ALA A 30 9.22 -12.35 13.75
CA ALA A 30 8.40 -11.42 14.51
C ALA A 30 7.00 -12.00 14.76
N PRO A 31 6.27 -11.57 15.81
CA PRO A 31 4.87 -11.96 16.05
C PRO A 31 3.92 -11.56 14.92
N ILE A 32 4.18 -10.44 14.26
CA ILE A 32 3.42 -9.93 13.10
C ILE A 32 4.39 -9.84 11.92
N GLN A 33 4.03 -10.49 10.81
CA GLN A 33 4.75 -10.48 9.56
C GLN A 33 3.78 -10.22 8.41
N GLN A 34 3.84 -9.04 7.78
CA GLN A 34 2.83 -8.60 6.81
C GLN A 34 3.43 -8.32 5.44
N GLY A 35 2.62 -8.46 4.39
CA GLY A 35 2.91 -7.87 3.10
C GLY A 35 3.03 -6.35 3.18
N PHE A 36 3.72 -5.74 2.22
CA PHE A 36 3.70 -4.28 2.10
C PHE A 36 2.28 -3.79 1.79
N TYR A 37 2.03 -2.54 2.14
CA TYR A 37 0.82 -1.85 1.70
C TYR A 37 0.76 -1.88 0.17
N PHE A 38 -0.44 -2.06 -0.39
CA PHE A 38 -0.65 -2.40 -1.81
C PHE A 38 -0.01 -1.43 -2.82
N VAL A 39 0.38 -0.22 -2.41
CA VAL A 39 1.06 0.77 -3.29
C VAL A 39 2.49 0.36 -3.63
N ASN A 40 3.22 -0.25 -2.71
CA ASN A 40 4.63 -0.61 -2.87
C ASN A 40 4.87 -2.12 -2.93
N SER A 41 5.72 -2.56 -3.88
CA SER A 41 6.19 -3.95 -3.93
C SER A 41 7.29 -4.18 -2.90
N GLY A 42 7.23 -5.33 -2.21
CA GLY A 42 8.34 -5.82 -1.38
C GLY A 42 9.42 -6.59 -2.18
N TYR A 43 9.19 -6.88 -3.46
CA TYR A 43 10.09 -7.68 -4.29
C TYR A 43 11.11 -6.85 -5.07
N SER A 44 12.32 -7.42 -5.24
CA SER A 44 13.24 -7.05 -6.33
C SER A 44 12.78 -7.70 -7.65
N ASP A 45 13.06 -7.04 -8.79
CA ASP A 45 12.64 -7.50 -10.13
C ASP A 45 13.23 -8.85 -10.53
N ASP A 46 14.42 -9.18 -10.03
CA ASP A 46 15.06 -10.48 -10.25
C ASP A 46 14.46 -11.60 -9.38
N GLY A 47 13.51 -11.27 -8.50
CA GLY A 47 12.84 -12.20 -7.59
C GLY A 47 13.74 -12.72 -6.46
N ARG A 48 14.93 -12.15 -6.28
CA ARG A 48 15.88 -12.62 -5.27
C ARG A 48 15.46 -12.19 -3.86
N TYR A 49 15.05 -10.93 -3.68
CA TYR A 49 14.77 -10.35 -2.37
C TYR A 49 13.28 -10.08 -2.20
N LEU A 50 12.77 -10.45 -1.04
CA LEU A 50 11.42 -10.13 -0.60
C LEU A 50 11.47 -9.48 0.77
N TRP A 51 11.13 -8.19 0.84
CA TRP A 51 10.96 -7.44 2.06
C TRP A 51 9.52 -7.53 2.55
N PHE A 52 9.34 -7.50 3.87
CA PHE A 52 8.04 -7.55 4.52
C PHE A 52 8.06 -6.81 5.86
N TYR A 53 6.90 -6.39 6.33
CA TYR A 53 6.77 -5.73 7.62
C TYR A 53 6.86 -6.73 8.75
N CYS A 54 7.54 -6.30 9.82
CA CYS A 54 7.64 -6.97 11.11
C CYS A 54 7.16 -6.03 12.21
N ALA A 55 6.44 -6.57 13.20
CA ALA A 55 6.09 -5.81 14.40
C ALA A 55 6.11 -6.69 15.64
N TYR A 56 6.44 -6.05 16.78
CA TYR A 56 6.46 -6.67 18.12
C TYR A 56 5.46 -5.96 19.04
N PRO A 57 4.20 -6.40 19.11
CA PRO A 57 3.25 -5.86 20.08
C PRO A 57 3.81 -5.92 21.53
N PRO A 58 3.60 -4.90 22.38
CA PRO A 58 2.75 -3.73 22.19
C PRO A 58 3.44 -2.52 21.54
N ALA A 59 4.67 -2.66 21.02
CA ALA A 59 5.36 -1.55 20.35
C ALA A 59 4.59 -1.12 19.10
N SER A 60 4.40 0.18 18.94
CA SER A 60 3.55 0.79 17.90
C SER A 60 4.28 1.07 16.60
N GLY A 61 5.20 0.25 16.17
CA GLY A 61 5.97 0.51 14.96
C GLY A 61 6.26 -0.74 14.18
N HIS A 62 6.43 -0.56 12.86
CA HIS A 62 6.96 -1.59 11.98
C HIS A 62 8.44 -1.36 11.75
N PHE A 63 9.14 -2.45 11.53
CA PHE A 63 10.46 -2.53 10.91
C PHE A 63 10.41 -3.62 9.84
N LEU A 64 11.52 -3.88 9.16
CA LEU A 64 11.50 -4.81 8.04
C LEU A 64 12.26 -6.09 8.31
N GLY A 65 11.70 -7.18 7.78
CA GLY A 65 12.38 -8.41 7.47
C GLY A 65 12.65 -8.53 5.98
N VAL A 66 13.63 -9.35 5.61
CA VAL A 66 13.95 -9.68 4.22
C VAL A 66 14.26 -11.17 4.08
N ILE A 67 13.84 -11.76 2.97
CA ILE A 67 14.23 -13.10 2.54
C ILE A 67 15.13 -12.95 1.32
N ASP A 68 16.30 -13.59 1.35
CA ASP A 68 17.15 -13.81 0.18
C ASP A 68 16.88 -15.22 -0.37
N PHE A 69 16.14 -15.32 -1.46
CA PHE A 69 15.84 -16.60 -2.09
C PHE A 69 17.04 -17.28 -2.79
N GLN A 70 18.17 -16.59 -2.93
CA GLN A 70 19.38 -17.19 -3.45
C GLN A 70 20.09 -18.03 -2.38
N THR A 71 20.22 -17.50 -1.16
CA THR A 71 20.83 -18.19 -0.02
C THR A 71 19.82 -18.97 0.81
N ASP A 72 18.53 -18.70 0.63
CA ASP A 72 17.40 -19.19 1.43
C ASP A 72 17.55 -18.80 2.90
N GLU A 73 17.91 -17.53 3.15
CA GLU A 73 18.08 -16.93 4.46
C GLU A 73 17.04 -15.85 4.71
N ILE A 74 16.69 -15.65 5.98
CA ILE A 74 15.76 -14.62 6.44
C ILE A 74 16.46 -13.76 7.50
N HIS A 75 16.33 -12.43 7.38
CA HIS A 75 16.94 -11.47 8.28
C HIS A 75 15.93 -10.44 8.77
N ALA A 76 16.12 -9.94 9.99
CA ALA A 76 15.36 -8.86 10.59
C ALA A 76 16.24 -7.62 10.72
N TYR A 77 15.68 -6.45 10.40
CA TYR A 77 16.38 -5.17 10.43
C TYR A 77 15.65 -4.13 11.29
N PRO A 78 15.71 -4.20 12.62
CA PRO A 78 15.02 -3.26 13.52
C PRO A 78 15.35 -1.79 13.26
N GLU A 79 16.54 -1.50 12.72
CA GLU A 79 16.97 -0.16 12.35
C GLU A 79 16.17 0.47 11.20
N THR A 80 15.37 -0.32 10.49
CA THR A 80 14.44 0.18 9.46
C THR A 80 13.11 0.68 10.05
N ALA A 81 13.02 0.80 11.37
CA ALA A 81 11.83 1.34 12.02
C ALA A 81 11.53 2.76 11.51
N GLY A 82 10.30 2.97 11.03
CA GLY A 82 9.91 4.22 10.39
C GLY A 82 8.57 4.16 9.69
N SER A 83 8.49 4.79 8.52
CA SER A 83 7.30 4.85 7.67
C SER A 83 7.66 4.92 6.19
N GLY A 84 6.66 4.73 5.33
CA GLY A 84 6.79 4.94 3.89
C GLY A 84 7.78 4.02 3.18
N TRP A 85 7.93 2.79 3.64
CA TRP A 85 8.91 1.87 3.08
C TRP A 85 8.68 1.62 1.58
N MET A 86 9.78 1.65 0.84
CA MET A 86 9.83 1.43 -0.60
C MET A 86 11.06 0.60 -0.95
N VAL A 87 10.88 -0.41 -1.78
CA VAL A 87 11.98 -1.22 -2.32
C VAL A 87 12.34 -0.71 -3.70
N ASP A 88 13.62 -0.49 -3.95
CA ASP A 88 14.14 -0.35 -5.28
C ASP A 88 14.10 -1.70 -6.00
N PRO A 89 13.23 -1.86 -7.02
CA PRO A 89 13.05 -3.16 -7.65
C PRO A 89 14.31 -3.66 -8.37
N LYS A 90 15.20 -2.76 -8.83
CA LYS A 90 16.42 -3.16 -9.56
C LYS A 90 17.55 -3.66 -8.65
N THR A 91 17.63 -3.13 -7.42
CA THR A 91 18.75 -3.44 -6.53
C THR A 91 18.33 -4.22 -5.28
N GLY A 92 17.04 -4.29 -5.00
CA GLY A 92 16.51 -4.82 -3.75
C GLY A 92 16.79 -3.92 -2.53
N THR A 93 17.38 -2.73 -2.72
CA THR A 93 17.63 -1.76 -1.64
C THR A 93 16.29 -1.22 -1.13
N VAL A 94 16.12 -1.18 0.19
CA VAL A 94 14.93 -0.57 0.80
C VAL A 94 15.22 0.86 1.25
N TYR A 95 14.21 1.71 1.12
CA TYR A 95 14.18 3.10 1.56
C TYR A 95 13.06 3.28 2.58
N TRP A 96 13.26 4.15 3.57
CA TRP A 96 12.22 4.49 4.56
C TRP A 96 12.42 5.88 5.11
N GLY A 97 11.34 6.46 5.62
CA GLY A 97 11.34 7.74 6.31
C GLY A 97 11.29 7.58 7.83
N CYS A 98 11.95 8.48 8.55
CA CYS A 98 11.83 8.60 9.99
C CYS A 98 11.98 10.07 10.42
N SER A 99 11.95 10.37 11.72
CA SER A 99 12.12 11.72 12.25
C SER A 99 13.46 12.39 11.93
N GLN A 100 14.44 11.64 11.47
CA GLN A 100 15.77 12.14 11.09
C GLN A 100 15.87 12.43 9.59
N GLY A 101 15.06 11.78 8.75
CA GLY A 101 15.10 11.94 7.30
C GLY A 101 14.77 10.66 6.55
N ILE A 102 15.26 10.58 5.33
CA ILE A 102 15.15 9.41 4.47
C ILE A 102 16.42 8.58 4.54
N PHE A 103 16.25 7.29 4.76
CA PHE A 103 17.33 6.32 4.88
C PHE A 103 17.20 5.23 3.82
N GLN A 104 18.29 4.54 3.55
CA GLN A 104 18.33 3.33 2.73
C GLN A 104 19.23 2.28 3.38
N ARG A 105 18.97 1.01 3.05
CA ARG A 105 19.89 -0.11 3.26
C ARG A 105 19.73 -1.17 2.19
N THR A 106 20.80 -1.88 1.90
CA THR A 106 20.76 -3.08 1.05
C THR A 106 20.19 -4.26 1.84
N PRO A 107 19.74 -5.34 1.18
CA PRO A 107 19.32 -6.55 1.86
C PRO A 107 20.49 -7.32 2.53
N HIS A 108 21.72 -6.94 2.26
CA HIS A 108 22.88 -7.66 2.75
C HIS A 108 23.09 -7.48 4.28
N PRO A 109 23.26 -8.56 5.08
CA PRO A 109 23.29 -8.48 6.53
C PRO A 109 24.47 -7.68 7.11
N ASN A 110 25.57 -7.57 6.38
CA ASN A 110 26.76 -6.85 6.82
C ASN A 110 26.74 -5.35 6.49
N ASP A 111 25.75 -4.89 5.74
CA ASP A 111 25.63 -3.48 5.39
C ASP A 111 24.89 -2.70 6.48
N SER A 112 25.28 -1.45 6.66
CA SER A 112 24.64 -0.54 7.60
C SER A 112 23.69 0.42 6.88
N PRO A 113 22.65 0.93 7.57
CA PRO A 113 21.80 1.98 7.03
C PRO A 113 22.62 3.21 6.66
N LYS A 114 22.20 3.88 5.59
CA LYS A 114 22.75 5.16 5.13
C LYS A 114 21.66 6.19 5.05
N GLN A 115 21.84 7.34 5.69
CA GLN A 115 20.99 8.49 5.47
C GLN A 115 21.27 9.09 4.10
N ILE A 116 20.24 9.24 3.27
CA ILE A 116 20.35 9.85 1.94
C ILE A 116 19.86 11.30 1.95
N ALA A 117 18.91 11.64 2.82
CA ALA A 117 18.41 13.00 2.92
C ALA A 117 17.99 13.31 4.37
N PRO A 118 18.44 14.45 4.96
CA PRO A 118 17.90 14.94 6.21
C PRO A 118 16.51 15.55 5.98
N LEU A 119 15.67 15.58 7.04
CA LEU A 119 14.42 16.36 6.95
C LEU A 119 14.71 17.84 6.76
N PRO A 120 13.89 18.56 5.97
CA PRO A 120 13.97 20.02 5.86
C PRO A 120 13.83 20.70 7.22
N ASP A 121 14.45 21.88 7.37
CA ASP A 121 14.47 22.62 8.63
C ASP A 121 13.08 22.97 9.17
N PHE A 122 12.14 23.27 8.28
CA PHE A 122 10.76 23.56 8.70
C PHE A 122 10.09 22.33 9.32
N CYS A 123 10.38 21.13 8.84
CA CYS A 123 9.88 19.87 9.44
C CYS A 123 10.47 19.64 10.82
N ARG A 124 11.77 19.82 10.98
CA ARG A 124 12.46 19.68 12.27
C ARG A 124 11.93 20.63 13.33
N LYS A 125 11.65 21.87 12.95
CA LYS A 125 11.07 22.91 13.84
C LYS A 125 9.61 22.66 14.17
N ALA A 126 8.85 22.08 13.26
CA ALA A 126 7.42 21.85 13.41
C ALA A 126 7.09 20.56 14.18
N GLY A 127 8.06 19.64 14.39
CA GLY A 127 7.80 18.30 14.93
C GLY A 127 7.11 17.42 13.90
N VAL A 128 7.88 16.72 13.07
CA VAL A 128 7.36 15.80 12.05
C VAL A 128 6.62 14.65 12.72
N ARG A 129 5.40 14.34 12.23
CA ARG A 129 4.63 13.15 12.62
C ARG A 129 5.01 11.94 11.77
N GLY A 130 5.39 12.16 10.49
CA GLY A 130 5.82 11.13 9.56
C GLY A 130 6.59 11.74 8.40
N ALA A 131 7.58 11.01 7.90
CA ALA A 131 8.42 11.43 6.77
C ALA A 131 7.97 10.76 5.45
N GLY A 132 6.67 10.57 5.30
CA GLY A 132 6.00 9.96 4.16
C GLY A 132 5.11 8.80 4.60
N THR A 133 3.89 8.76 4.08
CA THR A 133 3.01 7.58 4.22
C THR A 133 3.42 6.51 3.22
N HIS A 134 3.82 6.95 2.01
CA HIS A 134 4.42 6.14 0.97
C HIS A 134 5.57 6.91 0.34
N LEU A 135 6.73 6.29 0.24
CA LEU A 135 7.79 6.78 -0.62
C LEU A 135 7.63 6.15 -2.00
N THR A 136 7.78 6.95 -3.06
CA THR A 136 7.77 6.46 -4.44
C THR A 136 8.84 7.16 -5.26
N PHE A 137 9.51 6.42 -6.15
CA PHE A 137 10.50 7.01 -7.06
C PHE A 137 9.84 7.81 -8.17
N THR A 138 10.52 8.87 -8.63
CA THR A 138 10.29 9.38 -9.99
C THR A 138 10.62 8.29 -11.03
N PRO A 139 10.01 8.33 -12.24
CA PRO A 139 10.25 7.31 -13.27
C PRO A 139 11.73 7.13 -13.63
N ASP A 140 12.52 8.20 -13.59
CA ASP A 140 13.96 8.18 -13.82
C ASP A 140 14.78 7.78 -12.57
N ARG A 141 14.11 7.61 -11.41
CA ARG A 141 14.67 7.19 -10.12
C ARG A 141 15.68 8.15 -9.53
N ARG A 142 15.71 9.40 -9.97
CA ARG A 142 16.59 10.44 -9.41
C ARG A 142 16.08 11.05 -8.14
N GLU A 143 14.78 11.00 -7.92
CA GLU A 143 14.15 11.59 -6.74
C GLU A 143 13.16 10.63 -6.10
N ILE A 144 12.91 10.84 -4.82
CA ILE A 144 11.92 10.14 -4.01
C ILE A 144 10.84 11.13 -3.61
N LEU A 145 9.60 10.89 -4.01
CA LEU A 145 8.43 11.63 -3.56
C LEU A 145 8.11 11.27 -2.11
N ALA A 146 7.74 12.27 -1.32
CA ALA A 146 7.26 12.12 0.05
C ALA A 146 6.17 13.14 0.39
N ASP A 147 5.27 12.74 1.28
CA ASP A 147 4.28 13.58 1.96
C ASP A 147 4.75 13.81 3.41
N LEU A 148 5.50 14.90 3.63
CA LEU A 148 6.02 15.22 4.95
C LEU A 148 4.92 15.78 5.84
N GLN A 149 4.47 14.98 6.81
CA GLN A 149 3.38 15.36 7.70
C GLN A 149 3.89 16.14 8.91
N THR A 150 3.34 17.33 9.11
CA THR A 150 3.59 18.18 10.27
C THR A 150 2.29 18.43 11.03
N PRO A 151 2.32 18.93 12.28
CA PRO A 151 1.12 19.36 12.98
C PRO A 151 0.31 20.45 12.26
N PHE A 152 0.92 21.12 11.28
CA PHE A 152 0.32 22.22 10.54
C PHE A 152 -0.10 21.89 9.12
N GLY A 153 -0.12 20.60 8.75
CA GLY A 153 -0.46 20.14 7.40
C GLY A 153 0.65 19.31 6.79
N SER A 154 0.65 19.18 5.46
CA SER A 154 1.64 18.39 4.73
C SER A 154 2.45 19.24 3.76
N SER A 155 3.69 18.87 3.55
CA SER A 155 4.53 19.36 2.45
C SER A 155 4.76 18.18 1.49
N ILE A 156 4.31 18.32 0.26
CA ILE A 156 4.47 17.35 -0.80
C ILE A 156 5.65 17.76 -1.66
N GLY A 157 6.58 16.86 -1.88
CA GLY A 157 7.78 17.19 -2.66
C GLY A 157 8.71 16.00 -2.81
N THR A 158 9.83 16.21 -3.44
CA THR A 158 10.82 15.19 -3.75
C THR A 158 12.16 15.44 -3.07
N PHE A 159 12.82 14.36 -2.68
CA PHE A 159 14.22 14.33 -2.27
C PHE A 159 15.09 13.85 -3.43
N ASP A 160 16.09 14.61 -3.81
CA ASP A 160 17.12 14.16 -4.74
C ASP A 160 17.99 13.07 -4.08
N VAL A 161 18.11 11.92 -4.71
CA VAL A 161 18.77 10.73 -4.12
C VAL A 161 20.28 10.93 -3.95
N VAL A 162 20.90 11.80 -4.75
CA VAL A 162 22.35 12.03 -4.73
C VAL A 162 22.74 13.13 -3.76
N SER A 163 22.07 14.28 -3.85
CA SER A 163 22.39 15.47 -3.03
C SER A 163 21.65 15.49 -1.69
N GLY A 164 20.55 14.77 -1.55
CA GLY A 164 19.64 14.82 -0.40
C GLY A 164 18.81 16.12 -0.33
N ALA A 165 18.84 16.95 -1.36
CA ALA A 165 18.09 18.19 -1.40
C ALA A 165 16.58 17.91 -1.52
N TYR A 166 15.79 18.66 -0.74
CA TYR A 166 14.32 18.60 -0.80
C TYR A 166 13.79 19.69 -1.71
N HIS A 167 12.93 19.32 -2.65
CA HIS A 167 12.22 20.20 -3.56
C HIS A 167 10.72 20.15 -3.24
N GLU A 168 10.21 21.19 -2.58
CA GLU A 168 8.77 21.30 -2.28
C GLU A 168 8.00 21.64 -3.56
N TRP A 169 6.93 20.86 -3.81
CA TRP A 169 5.99 21.11 -4.90
C TRP A 169 4.74 21.85 -4.40
N TYR A 170 4.22 21.38 -3.28
CA TYR A 170 2.97 21.91 -2.72
C TYR A 170 2.98 21.81 -1.20
N ARG A 171 2.41 22.82 -0.57
CA ARG A 171 2.17 22.84 0.87
C ARG A 171 0.70 23.06 1.14
N THR A 172 0.10 22.19 1.97
CA THR A 172 -1.28 22.34 2.41
C THR A 172 -1.42 23.47 3.43
N VAL A 173 -2.63 24.00 3.59
CA VAL A 173 -2.95 24.91 4.67
C VAL A 173 -3.00 24.14 6.01
N PRO A 174 -2.82 24.83 7.16
CA PRO A 174 -2.94 24.22 8.46
C PRO A 174 -4.28 23.48 8.63
N GLY A 175 -4.23 22.29 9.23
CA GLY A 175 -5.40 21.47 9.48
C GLY A 175 -5.83 20.56 8.31
N ILE A 176 -5.17 20.66 7.17
CA ILE A 176 -5.44 19.78 6.01
C ILE A 176 -4.19 18.94 5.70
N PRO A 177 -4.02 17.78 6.33
CA PRO A 177 -2.95 16.87 5.96
C PRO A 177 -3.31 16.12 4.67
N TYR A 178 -2.40 16.12 3.69
CA TYR A 178 -2.44 15.20 2.57
C TYR A 178 -1.51 14.03 2.85
N ASN A 179 -1.92 12.86 2.45
CA ASN A 179 -1.18 11.61 2.61
C ASN A 179 -1.24 10.77 1.33
N HIS A 180 -0.73 9.53 1.39
CA HIS A 180 -0.71 8.57 0.29
C HIS A 180 -0.09 9.13 -1.00
N ALA A 181 1.00 9.90 -0.87
CA ALA A 181 1.68 10.46 -2.04
C ALA A 181 2.23 9.35 -2.95
N GLN A 182 1.81 9.36 -4.21
CA GLN A 182 2.21 8.40 -5.23
C GLN A 182 2.68 9.14 -6.49
N MET A 183 3.90 8.89 -6.91
CA MET A 183 4.43 9.44 -8.16
C MET A 183 3.73 8.82 -9.36
N CYS A 184 3.39 9.63 -10.35
CA CYS A 184 2.94 9.13 -11.64
C CYS A 184 4.03 8.24 -12.26
N PRO A 185 3.72 7.00 -12.68
CA PRO A 185 4.74 6.04 -13.14
C PRO A 185 5.44 6.45 -14.44
N THR A 186 4.88 7.40 -15.18
CA THR A 186 5.40 7.83 -16.49
C THR A 186 5.77 9.32 -16.56
N ASN A 187 5.47 10.11 -15.52
CA ASN A 187 5.72 11.56 -15.52
C ASN A 187 6.31 12.02 -14.18
N ALA A 188 7.58 12.41 -14.20
CA ALA A 188 8.30 12.91 -13.02
C ALA A 188 7.81 14.27 -12.48
N ASN A 189 6.84 14.90 -13.12
CA ASN A 189 6.30 16.19 -12.71
C ASN A 189 4.87 16.13 -12.16
N VAL A 190 4.33 14.91 -11.96
CA VAL A 190 2.94 14.71 -11.52
C VAL A 190 2.91 13.68 -10.41
N CYS A 191 2.19 13.96 -9.35
CA CYS A 191 1.87 12.98 -8.31
C CYS A 191 0.39 13.06 -7.91
N MET A 192 -0.08 11.99 -7.29
CA MET A 192 -1.39 11.91 -6.65
C MET A 192 -1.21 11.89 -5.15
N VAL A 193 -2.14 12.51 -4.44
CA VAL A 193 -2.24 12.46 -2.96
C VAL A 193 -3.70 12.32 -2.54
N ALA A 194 -3.91 11.83 -1.33
CA ALA A 194 -5.23 11.75 -0.72
C ALA A 194 -5.45 12.87 0.30
N HIS A 195 -6.64 13.47 0.27
CA HIS A 195 -7.17 14.30 1.35
C HIS A 195 -8.15 13.46 2.16
N GLU A 196 -7.64 12.72 3.14
CA GLU A 196 -8.46 11.79 3.93
C GLU A 196 -9.18 12.44 5.10
N VAL A 197 -8.53 13.40 5.73
CA VAL A 197 -9.04 14.03 6.96
C VAL A 197 -8.72 15.53 6.98
N SER A 198 -9.54 16.27 7.74
CA SER A 198 -9.31 17.68 8.07
C SER A 198 -9.40 17.86 9.58
N PHE A 199 -8.58 18.73 10.16
CA PHE A 199 -8.65 19.07 11.57
C PHE A 199 -9.88 19.96 11.84
N ASP A 200 -10.77 19.51 12.72
CA ASP A 200 -11.88 20.31 13.22
C ASP A 200 -11.48 20.98 14.55
N PRO A 201 -11.27 22.31 14.57
CA PRO A 201 -10.87 23.00 15.79
C PRO A 201 -11.94 23.01 16.88
N LYS A 202 -13.21 22.75 16.55
CA LYS A 202 -14.30 22.66 17.53
C LYS A 202 -14.26 21.35 18.28
N LEU A 203 -13.89 20.27 17.60
CA LEU A 203 -13.74 18.93 18.18
C LEU A 203 -12.33 18.72 18.73
N GLY A 204 -11.35 19.49 18.28
CA GLY A 204 -9.93 19.28 18.59
C GLY A 204 -9.37 17.99 17.98
N ASP A 205 -9.99 17.48 16.94
CA ASP A 205 -9.68 16.18 16.34
C ASP A 205 -9.81 16.22 14.81
N TYR A 206 -9.34 15.15 14.14
CA TYR A 206 -9.43 14.98 12.71
C TYR A 206 -10.73 14.28 12.33
N VAL A 207 -11.43 14.85 11.35
CA VAL A 207 -12.70 14.37 10.80
C VAL A 207 -12.58 14.19 9.28
N LEU A 208 -13.56 13.51 8.67
CA LEU A 208 -13.65 13.45 7.21
C LEU A 208 -13.73 14.87 6.63
N PRO A 209 -13.08 15.14 5.49
CA PRO A 209 -13.10 16.46 4.88
C PRO A 209 -14.50 16.85 4.45
N ALA A 210 -14.85 18.12 4.63
CA ALA A 210 -16.08 18.67 4.10
C ALA A 210 -16.06 18.65 2.56
N PHE A 211 -17.25 18.48 1.97
CA PHE A 211 -17.41 18.61 0.52
C PHE A 211 -17.03 20.03 0.07
N VAL A 212 -16.34 20.11 -1.05
CA VAL A 212 -15.99 21.36 -1.73
C VAL A 212 -16.84 21.47 -2.98
N ASP A 213 -17.72 22.47 -3.05
CA ASP A 213 -18.65 22.65 -4.17
C ASP A 213 -19.48 21.40 -4.51
N GLY A 214 -19.85 20.63 -3.47
CA GLY A 214 -20.60 19.37 -3.62
C GLY A 214 -19.77 18.16 -4.02
N VAL A 215 -18.44 18.28 -4.07
CA VAL A 215 -17.52 17.20 -4.42
C VAL A 215 -16.74 16.74 -3.19
N TYR A 216 -16.60 15.42 -3.00
CA TYR A 216 -15.73 14.85 -1.99
C TYR A 216 -14.26 15.02 -2.38
N PRO A 217 -13.44 15.74 -1.59
CA PRO A 217 -12.15 16.26 -2.04
C PRO A 217 -10.99 15.27 -1.89
N ARG A 218 -11.23 13.95 -1.87
CA ARG A 218 -10.17 12.97 -1.58
C ARG A 218 -9.05 12.96 -2.61
N LEU A 219 -9.39 12.90 -3.90
CA LEU A 219 -8.41 12.68 -4.96
C LEU A 219 -7.81 14.00 -5.43
N GLN A 220 -6.51 14.17 -5.24
CA GLN A 220 -5.77 15.38 -5.62
C GLN A 220 -4.59 15.04 -6.51
N ILE A 221 -4.49 15.67 -7.65
CA ILE A 221 -3.30 15.65 -8.51
C ILE A 221 -2.49 16.90 -8.27
N ILE A 222 -1.22 16.74 -8.00
CA ILE A 222 -0.28 17.83 -7.77
C ILE A 222 0.81 17.77 -8.84
N GLN A 223 1.07 18.92 -9.45
CA GLN A 223 2.18 19.10 -10.39
C GLN A 223 3.37 19.72 -9.69
N ARG A 224 4.56 19.52 -10.26
CA ARG A 224 5.82 20.04 -9.70
C ARG A 224 5.85 21.56 -9.57
N ASP A 225 5.10 22.29 -10.38
CA ASP A 225 4.97 23.75 -10.33
C ASP A 225 4.03 24.26 -9.22
N GLY A 226 3.45 23.35 -8.44
CA GLY A 226 2.50 23.65 -7.38
C GLY A 226 1.04 23.71 -7.83
N THR A 227 0.76 23.49 -9.10
CA THR A 227 -0.62 23.38 -9.59
C THR A 227 -1.31 22.15 -8.97
N ARG A 228 -2.51 22.38 -8.42
CA ARG A 228 -3.33 21.33 -7.82
C ARG A 228 -4.65 21.20 -8.56
N THR A 229 -5.03 19.99 -8.90
CA THR A 229 -6.32 19.64 -9.50
C THR A 229 -7.02 18.60 -8.64
N MET A 230 -8.25 18.86 -8.23
CA MET A 230 -9.12 17.90 -7.58
C MET A 230 -9.84 17.07 -8.64
N ILE A 231 -9.84 15.75 -8.47
CA ILE A 231 -10.61 14.83 -9.31
C ILE A 231 -11.91 14.50 -8.58
N PRO A 232 -13.08 14.84 -9.15
CA PRO A 232 -14.37 14.46 -8.59
C PRO A 232 -14.54 12.93 -8.66
N PRO A 233 -14.59 12.21 -7.53
CA PRO A 233 -14.72 10.77 -7.59
C PRO A 233 -16.13 10.34 -8.00
N TYR A 234 -16.22 9.18 -8.63
CA TYR A 234 -17.49 8.55 -8.98
C TYR A 234 -18.40 8.43 -7.74
N GLU A 235 -19.67 8.80 -7.86
CA GLU A 235 -20.65 8.83 -6.75
C GLU A 235 -20.16 9.59 -5.50
N ASN A 236 -19.26 10.56 -5.67
CA ASN A 236 -18.66 11.33 -4.57
C ASN A 236 -18.02 10.48 -3.46
N PHE A 237 -17.46 9.31 -3.81
CA PHE A 237 -16.77 8.45 -2.87
C PHE A 237 -15.57 7.80 -3.51
N ALA A 238 -14.42 7.87 -2.83
CA ALA A 238 -13.20 7.18 -3.22
C ALA A 238 -12.41 6.78 -1.98
N THR A 239 -11.73 5.66 -2.07
CA THR A 239 -10.74 5.20 -1.08
C THR A 239 -9.69 4.33 -1.78
N HIS A 240 -8.48 4.25 -1.21
CA HIS A 240 -7.42 3.36 -1.64
C HIS A 240 -7.12 3.42 -3.15
N GLU A 241 -6.59 4.57 -3.55
CA GLU A 241 -6.26 4.90 -4.93
C GLU A 241 -4.87 4.39 -5.35
N TRP A 242 -4.71 4.07 -6.64
CA TRP A 242 -3.43 3.75 -7.27
C TRP A 242 -3.39 4.20 -8.73
N TRP A 243 -2.18 4.37 -9.27
CA TRP A 243 -1.98 4.71 -10.67
C TRP A 243 -2.21 3.51 -11.60
N ALA A 244 -2.82 3.74 -12.75
CA ALA A 244 -2.64 2.86 -13.89
C ALA A 244 -1.17 2.91 -14.34
N SER A 245 -0.63 1.80 -14.85
CA SER A 245 0.77 1.70 -15.23
C SER A 245 1.20 2.69 -16.33
N ASP A 246 0.25 3.10 -17.19
CA ASP A 246 0.47 4.08 -18.24
C ASP A 246 0.48 5.54 -17.76
N GLY A 247 0.14 5.79 -16.48
CA GLY A 247 0.11 7.12 -15.87
C GLY A 247 -0.97 8.06 -16.41
N LYS A 248 -1.93 7.58 -17.20
CA LYS A 248 -3.00 8.41 -17.79
C LYS A 248 -4.29 8.38 -17.01
N SER A 249 -4.42 7.45 -16.09
CA SER A 249 -5.59 7.27 -15.24
C SER A 249 -5.20 6.79 -13.85
N ILE A 250 -6.14 6.91 -12.94
CA ILE A 250 -6.05 6.37 -11.58
C ILE A 250 -7.17 5.38 -11.37
N TYR A 251 -6.92 4.39 -10.54
CA TYR A 251 -7.92 3.49 -10.00
C TYR A 251 -8.18 3.83 -8.54
N TYR A 252 -9.38 3.55 -8.07
CA TYR A 252 -9.73 3.62 -6.65
C TYR A 252 -10.89 2.69 -6.32
N CYS A 253 -11.03 2.37 -5.05
CA CYS A 253 -12.18 1.65 -4.55
C CYS A 253 -13.33 2.61 -4.26
N CYS A 254 -14.53 2.27 -4.74
CA CYS A 254 -15.76 2.99 -4.52
C CYS A 254 -16.87 2.00 -4.14
N HIS A 255 -17.14 1.87 -2.83
CA HIS A 255 -18.06 0.86 -2.31
C HIS A 255 -17.66 -0.56 -2.73
N GLU A 256 -18.50 -1.27 -3.49
CA GLU A 256 -18.23 -2.61 -4.03
C GLU A 256 -17.48 -2.60 -5.36
N ARG A 257 -16.96 -1.44 -5.80
CA ARG A 257 -16.44 -1.25 -7.15
C ARG A 257 -14.97 -0.88 -7.14
N ILE A 258 -14.29 -1.26 -8.21
CA ILE A 258 -13.07 -0.61 -8.68
C ILE A 258 -13.47 0.32 -9.81
N VAL A 259 -13.14 1.59 -9.67
CA VAL A 259 -13.41 2.65 -10.65
C VAL A 259 -12.09 3.12 -11.24
N ARG A 260 -12.07 3.33 -12.56
CA ARG A 260 -11.00 3.99 -13.29
C ARG A 260 -11.41 5.43 -13.61
N ASP A 261 -10.59 6.38 -13.26
CA ASP A 261 -10.79 7.79 -13.58
C ASP A 261 -9.62 8.32 -14.42
N TRP A 262 -9.96 9.12 -15.44
CA TRP A 262 -9.00 9.55 -16.43
C TRP A 262 -8.56 11.00 -16.19
N LEU A 263 -7.27 11.27 -16.30
CA LEU A 263 -6.73 12.62 -16.11
C LEU A 263 -7.08 13.60 -17.23
N ASP A 264 -7.57 13.12 -18.36
CA ASP A 264 -7.98 13.93 -19.52
C ASP A 264 -9.44 14.38 -19.48
N GLY A 265 -10.16 14.11 -18.38
CA GLY A 265 -11.55 14.51 -18.18
C GLY A 265 -12.61 13.62 -18.83
N ARG A 266 -12.22 12.44 -19.34
CA ARG A 266 -13.20 11.41 -19.71
C ARG A 266 -14.04 10.99 -18.49
N LYS A 267 -15.21 10.46 -18.74
CA LYS A 267 -16.08 9.92 -17.67
C LYS A 267 -15.40 8.74 -16.99
N PRO A 268 -15.55 8.61 -15.65
CA PRO A 268 -15.11 7.43 -14.93
C PRO A 268 -15.75 6.14 -15.47
N GLU A 269 -14.99 5.04 -15.38
CA GLU A 269 -15.42 3.70 -15.81
C GLU A 269 -15.46 2.76 -14.61
N ILE A 270 -16.56 2.01 -14.44
CA ILE A 270 -16.63 0.90 -13.50
C ILE A 270 -15.90 -0.28 -14.14
N VAL A 271 -14.75 -0.65 -13.57
CA VAL A 271 -13.92 -1.76 -14.06
C VAL A 271 -14.44 -3.10 -13.53
N CYS A 272 -14.79 -3.12 -12.26
CA CYS A 272 -15.24 -4.32 -11.56
C CYS A 272 -16.28 -3.93 -10.52
N GLU A 273 -17.35 -4.68 -10.44
CA GLU A 273 -18.34 -4.59 -9.38
C GLU A 273 -18.44 -5.96 -8.68
N VAL A 274 -18.29 -5.96 -7.38
CA VAL A 274 -18.35 -7.17 -6.55
C VAL A 274 -19.41 -6.98 -5.49
N PRO A 275 -20.68 -7.23 -5.82
CA PRO A 275 -21.76 -7.10 -4.86
C PRO A 275 -21.57 -8.13 -3.74
N ILE A 276 -21.45 -7.67 -2.50
CA ILE A 276 -21.39 -8.50 -1.32
C ILE A 276 -22.61 -8.23 -0.48
N PRO A 277 -23.60 -9.14 -0.46
CA PRO A 277 -24.76 -8.99 0.38
C PRO A 277 -24.37 -8.84 1.86
N GLY A 278 -24.66 -7.67 2.45
CA GLY A 278 -24.30 -7.36 3.84
C GLY A 278 -22.83 -7.17 4.14
N GLY A 279 -21.99 -7.02 3.11
CA GLY A 279 -20.55 -6.73 3.24
C GLY A 279 -20.21 -5.28 2.92
N ASN A 280 -19.08 -4.81 3.42
CA ASN A 280 -18.51 -3.50 3.11
C ASN A 280 -17.50 -3.63 1.98
N GLY A 281 -17.97 -3.94 0.81
CA GLY A 281 -17.35 -3.75 -0.48
C GLY A 281 -15.90 -4.19 -0.67
N THR A 282 -15.25 -3.47 -1.52
CA THR A 282 -13.83 -3.57 -1.88
C THR A 282 -13.05 -2.50 -1.12
N TRP A 283 -11.99 -2.90 -0.39
CA TRP A 283 -11.21 -1.96 0.42
C TRP A 283 -9.93 -1.53 -0.28
N HIS A 284 -9.07 -2.50 -0.63
CA HIS A 284 -7.82 -2.25 -1.34
C HIS A 284 -7.84 -3.00 -2.66
N GLY A 285 -7.16 -2.47 -3.65
CA GLY A 285 -7.05 -3.10 -4.95
C GLY A 285 -5.73 -2.81 -5.62
N HIS A 286 -5.38 -3.65 -6.58
CA HIS A 286 -4.24 -3.45 -7.46
C HIS A 286 -4.50 -4.10 -8.81
N SER A 287 -3.94 -3.52 -9.88
CA SER A 287 -4.04 -4.06 -11.25
C SER A 287 -2.71 -4.60 -11.75
N THR A 288 -2.77 -5.50 -12.73
CA THR A 288 -1.61 -5.85 -13.55
C THR A 288 -1.18 -4.66 -14.43
N GLN A 289 0.06 -4.70 -14.94
CA GLN A 289 0.60 -3.62 -15.78
C GLN A 289 -0.19 -3.44 -17.09
N ASP A 290 -0.86 -4.47 -17.56
CA ASP A 290 -1.69 -4.46 -18.78
C ASP A 290 -3.18 -4.25 -18.51
N ASP A 291 -3.56 -3.98 -17.25
CA ASP A 291 -4.94 -3.74 -16.80
C ASP A 291 -5.93 -4.89 -17.09
N ARG A 292 -5.45 -6.10 -17.36
CA ARG A 292 -6.31 -7.27 -17.64
C ARG A 292 -6.81 -7.96 -16.39
N TYR A 293 -6.05 -7.88 -15.31
CA TYR A 293 -6.38 -8.56 -14.06
C TYR A 293 -6.31 -7.60 -12.88
N PHE A 294 -7.20 -7.82 -11.93
CA PHE A 294 -7.28 -7.05 -10.70
C PHE A 294 -7.29 -7.99 -9.50
N VAL A 295 -6.65 -7.59 -8.43
CA VAL A 295 -6.74 -8.25 -7.14
C VAL A 295 -7.27 -7.26 -6.14
N MET A 296 -8.14 -7.73 -5.23
CA MET A 296 -8.77 -6.87 -4.22
C MET A 296 -9.06 -7.64 -2.95
N ASP A 297 -9.06 -6.94 -1.84
CA ASP A 297 -9.62 -7.45 -0.60
C ASP A 297 -10.96 -6.77 -0.27
N GLY A 298 -11.63 -7.28 0.74
CA GLY A 298 -12.89 -6.75 1.22
C GLY A 298 -13.41 -7.61 2.37
N SER A 299 -14.53 -7.21 2.99
CA SER A 299 -15.14 -8.02 4.02
C SER A 299 -15.73 -9.32 3.46
N TYR A 300 -15.60 -10.38 4.22
CA TYR A 300 -16.52 -11.51 4.11
C TYR A 300 -17.89 -11.06 4.63
N PRO A 301 -19.02 -11.54 4.08
CA PRO A 301 -20.34 -11.11 4.52
C PRO A 301 -20.49 -11.16 6.04
N CYS A 302 -20.69 -10.00 6.63
CA CYS A 302 -20.68 -9.78 8.08
C CYS A 302 -21.98 -9.06 8.44
N MET A 303 -23.05 -9.83 8.56
CA MET A 303 -24.40 -9.33 8.83
C MET A 303 -24.43 -8.37 10.04
N GLY A 304 -24.85 -7.13 9.81
CA GLY A 304 -25.19 -6.17 10.86
C GLY A 304 -24.02 -5.38 11.44
N LYS A 305 -22.87 -5.29 10.79
CA LYS A 305 -21.76 -4.41 11.18
C LYS A 305 -21.52 -3.32 10.13
N ASP A 306 -21.57 -2.07 10.58
CA ASP A 306 -21.32 -0.89 9.74
C ASP A 306 -19.82 -0.63 9.49
N TRP A 307 -18.94 -1.40 10.14
CA TRP A 307 -17.49 -1.22 10.10
C TRP A 307 -16.79 -2.47 9.60
N TRP A 308 -16.00 -2.34 8.56
CA TRP A 308 -15.31 -3.45 7.91
C TRP A 308 -14.22 -4.10 8.78
N ARG A 309 -13.50 -3.32 9.61
CA ARG A 309 -12.55 -3.85 10.59
C ARG A 309 -13.28 -4.62 11.67
N GLY A 310 -12.73 -5.78 12.06
CA GLY A 310 -13.39 -6.71 12.99
C GLY A 310 -14.37 -7.68 12.32
N CYS A 311 -14.41 -7.69 10.97
CA CYS A 311 -14.99 -8.75 10.16
C CYS A 311 -13.90 -9.63 9.56
N GLU A 312 -14.24 -10.86 9.23
CA GLU A 312 -13.38 -11.67 8.36
C GLU A 312 -13.21 -10.96 7.01
N SER A 313 -12.01 -11.03 6.45
CA SER A 313 -11.73 -10.49 5.13
C SER A 313 -11.61 -11.59 4.08
N THR A 314 -11.58 -11.20 2.82
CA THR A 314 -11.41 -12.08 1.67
C THR A 314 -10.44 -11.46 0.68
N VAL A 315 -9.74 -12.27 -0.10
CA VAL A 315 -8.93 -11.81 -1.23
C VAL A 315 -9.51 -12.38 -2.51
N ARG A 316 -9.79 -11.52 -3.49
CA ARG A 316 -10.43 -11.86 -4.75
C ARG A 316 -9.56 -11.47 -5.92
N PHE A 317 -9.69 -12.24 -6.98
CA PHE A 317 -9.06 -11.97 -8.27
C PHE A 317 -10.16 -11.80 -9.33
N PHE A 318 -10.06 -10.76 -10.12
CA PHE A 318 -10.97 -10.43 -11.21
C PHE A 318 -10.23 -10.46 -12.55
N ASN A 319 -10.82 -11.13 -13.53
CA ASN A 319 -10.36 -11.18 -14.91
C ASN A 319 -11.25 -10.26 -15.75
N ALA A 320 -10.72 -9.11 -16.19
CA ALA A 320 -11.46 -8.12 -16.94
C ALA A 320 -11.84 -8.59 -18.35
N GLU A 321 -11.10 -9.56 -18.93
CA GLU A 321 -11.42 -10.10 -20.24
C GLU A 321 -12.68 -11.00 -20.23
N THR A 322 -12.89 -11.74 -19.13
CA THR A 322 -14.00 -12.68 -19.01
C THR A 322 -15.12 -12.21 -18.09
N GLY A 323 -14.87 -11.18 -17.30
CA GLY A 323 -15.77 -10.70 -16.24
C GLY A 323 -15.88 -11.65 -15.04
N LYS A 324 -15.06 -12.70 -14.96
CA LYS A 324 -15.12 -13.68 -13.89
C LYS A 324 -14.31 -13.26 -12.67
N ILE A 325 -14.83 -13.63 -11.49
CA ILE A 325 -14.17 -13.45 -10.19
C ILE A 325 -13.92 -14.81 -9.57
N VAL A 326 -12.76 -14.98 -8.92
CA VAL A 326 -12.44 -16.12 -8.08
C VAL A 326 -11.85 -15.63 -6.75
N HIS A 327 -12.14 -16.35 -5.67
CA HIS A 327 -11.50 -16.11 -4.39
C HIS A 327 -10.11 -16.73 -4.39
N LEU A 328 -9.08 -15.93 -4.12
CA LEU A 328 -7.75 -16.44 -3.79
C LEU A 328 -7.74 -16.96 -2.35
N LEU A 329 -8.34 -16.19 -1.45
CA LEU A 329 -8.56 -16.54 -0.06
C LEU A 329 -10.01 -16.21 0.29
N THR A 330 -10.81 -17.22 0.60
CA THR A 330 -12.24 -17.05 0.85
C THR A 330 -12.50 -16.43 2.21
N ARG A 331 -11.78 -16.89 3.25
CA ARG A 331 -11.91 -16.41 4.62
C ARG A 331 -10.54 -16.14 5.23
N ASN A 332 -10.33 -14.91 5.64
CA ASN A 332 -9.18 -14.47 6.41
C ASN A 332 -9.69 -14.07 7.81
N PRO A 333 -9.52 -14.94 8.82
CA PRO A 333 -10.11 -14.75 10.14
C PRO A 333 -9.62 -13.50 10.84
N VAL A 334 -10.44 -12.92 11.71
CA VAL A 334 -10.01 -11.86 12.61
C VAL A 334 -9.06 -12.43 13.66
N VAL A 335 -7.88 -11.83 13.81
CA VAL A 335 -6.93 -12.24 14.86
C VAL A 335 -7.23 -11.52 16.18
N ASN A 336 -6.93 -12.18 17.30
CA ASN A 336 -7.10 -11.61 18.63
C ASN A 336 -6.27 -10.33 18.83
N GLY A 337 -6.82 -9.39 19.61
CA GLY A 337 -6.16 -8.11 19.91
C GLY A 337 -6.55 -6.98 18.96
N TRP A 338 -7.44 -7.27 17.99
CA TRP A 338 -8.01 -6.28 17.12
C TRP A 338 -9.51 -6.11 17.42
N THR A 339 -9.91 -4.95 17.93
CA THR A 339 -11.31 -4.60 18.18
C THR A 339 -11.63 -3.23 17.60
N PRO A 340 -12.92 -2.90 17.33
CA PRO A 340 -13.31 -1.57 16.89
C PRO A 340 -12.88 -0.45 17.84
N GLU A 341 -12.79 -0.73 19.15
CA GLU A 341 -12.37 0.22 20.19
C GLU A 341 -10.85 0.41 20.24
N ASN A 342 -10.10 -0.55 19.67
CA ASN A 342 -8.65 -0.47 19.54
C ASN A 342 -8.27 -0.80 18.07
N PRO A 343 -8.51 0.15 17.14
CA PRO A 343 -8.18 -0.06 15.74
C PRO A 343 -6.69 -0.40 15.64
N SER A 344 -6.41 -1.51 15.03
CA SER A 344 -5.06 -2.06 14.97
C SER A 344 -4.09 -1.03 14.41
N ILE A 345 -3.17 -0.59 15.24
CA ILE A 345 -2.03 0.24 14.83
C ILE A 345 -1.14 -0.47 13.80
N TYR A 346 -1.36 -1.76 13.57
CA TYR A 346 -0.60 -2.58 12.63
C TYR A 346 -1.27 -2.74 11.27
N HIS A 347 -2.47 -2.19 11.06
CA HIS A 347 -3.21 -2.29 9.79
C HIS A 347 -3.22 -3.73 9.24
N ILE A 348 -3.80 -4.68 10.01
CA ILE A 348 -3.86 -6.09 9.64
C ILE A 348 -4.99 -6.30 8.62
N ASP A 349 -4.78 -5.79 7.43
CA ASP A 349 -5.64 -5.98 6.27
C ASP A 349 -4.87 -6.80 5.23
N PRO A 350 -5.53 -7.52 4.32
CA PRO A 350 -4.82 -8.34 3.34
C PRO A 350 -3.89 -7.55 2.42
N HIS A 351 -4.26 -6.34 1.99
CA HIS A 351 -3.49 -5.48 1.07
C HIS A 351 -2.92 -6.25 -0.13
N PRO A 352 -3.74 -6.94 -0.93
CA PRO A 352 -3.24 -7.77 -2.00
C PRO A 352 -2.63 -6.93 -3.12
N ARG A 353 -1.49 -7.41 -3.67
CA ARG A 353 -0.76 -6.71 -4.72
C ARG A 353 -0.12 -7.68 -5.69
N PHE A 354 -0.19 -7.39 -6.99
CA PHE A 354 0.64 -8.03 -8.00
C PHE A 354 2.10 -7.62 -7.83
N VAL A 355 2.99 -8.58 -7.90
CA VAL A 355 4.44 -8.40 -7.78
C VAL A 355 5.19 -9.28 -8.77
N LEU A 356 6.49 -9.06 -8.93
CA LEU A 356 7.38 -9.85 -9.77
C LEU A 356 6.81 -10.00 -11.20
N HIS A 357 6.66 -8.86 -11.89
CA HIS A 357 6.12 -8.80 -13.25
C HIS A 357 4.75 -9.48 -13.37
N ASP A 358 3.87 -9.24 -12.41
CA ASP A 358 2.50 -9.74 -12.34
C ASP A 358 2.36 -11.29 -12.30
N THR A 359 3.44 -11.99 -11.93
CA THR A 359 3.43 -13.46 -11.81
C THR A 359 2.98 -13.97 -10.45
N LEU A 360 3.12 -13.13 -9.43
CA LEU A 360 2.75 -13.43 -8.05
C LEU A 360 1.83 -12.33 -7.47
N ILE A 361 1.08 -12.72 -6.44
CA ILE A 361 0.33 -11.81 -5.57
C ILE A 361 0.86 -11.97 -4.16
N THR A 362 1.25 -10.87 -3.51
CA THR A 362 1.50 -10.82 -2.06
C THR A 362 0.28 -10.32 -1.32
N PHE A 363 0.03 -10.85 -0.13
CA PHE A 363 -1.05 -10.40 0.74
C PHE A 363 -0.77 -10.79 2.19
N THR A 364 -1.53 -10.26 3.15
CA THR A 364 -1.46 -10.66 4.56
C THR A 364 -2.55 -11.69 4.85
N ALA A 365 -2.15 -12.85 5.37
CA ALA A 365 -3.06 -13.92 5.79
C ALA A 365 -3.06 -14.08 7.30
N THR A 366 -4.22 -14.49 7.84
CA THR A 366 -4.41 -14.78 9.28
C THR A 366 -4.95 -16.19 9.53
N THR A 367 -4.99 -17.01 8.50
CA THR A 367 -5.60 -18.37 8.51
C THR A 367 -4.92 -19.33 9.48
N GLN A 368 -3.71 -19.04 9.92
CA GLN A 368 -2.97 -19.86 10.89
C GLN A 368 -3.08 -19.31 12.33
N GLY A 369 -4.04 -18.41 12.60
CA GLY A 369 -4.21 -17.75 13.91
C GLY A 369 -3.11 -16.73 14.24
N ARG A 370 -2.30 -16.35 13.25
CA ARG A 370 -1.21 -15.37 13.29
C ARG A 370 -1.33 -14.44 12.10
N VAL A 371 -0.59 -13.34 12.15
CA VAL A 371 -0.48 -12.39 11.04
C VAL A 371 0.77 -12.73 10.25
N ASP A 372 0.62 -13.27 9.07
CA ASP A 372 1.73 -13.73 8.25
C ASP A 372 1.61 -13.25 6.80
N LEU A 373 2.76 -12.98 6.18
CA LEU A 373 2.86 -12.73 4.74
C LEU A 373 2.48 -13.99 3.97
N ALA A 374 1.61 -13.85 2.98
CA ALA A 374 1.21 -14.90 2.07
C ALA A 374 1.47 -14.52 0.61
N ILE A 375 1.68 -15.52 -0.23
CA ILE A 375 2.01 -15.36 -1.65
C ILE A 375 1.28 -16.40 -2.48
N ALA A 376 0.66 -15.97 -3.58
CA ALA A 376 0.00 -16.86 -4.53
C ALA A 376 0.54 -16.67 -5.95
N LYS A 377 0.40 -17.71 -6.77
CA LYS A 377 0.72 -17.66 -8.21
C LYS A 377 -0.47 -17.11 -8.99
N VAL A 378 -0.23 -16.19 -9.90
CA VAL A 378 -1.28 -15.58 -10.72
C VAL A 378 -1.83 -16.57 -11.76
N ASP A 379 -1.00 -17.45 -12.30
CA ASP A 379 -1.37 -18.37 -13.37
C ASP A 379 -2.52 -19.31 -13.01
N GLN A 380 -2.64 -19.77 -11.76
CA GLN A 380 -3.75 -20.58 -11.30
C GLN A 380 -5.08 -19.80 -11.31
N LEU A 381 -5.04 -18.52 -10.95
CA LEU A 381 -6.21 -17.64 -10.92
C LEU A 381 -6.69 -17.30 -12.35
N ILE A 382 -5.75 -17.08 -13.26
CA ILE A 382 -6.04 -16.92 -14.68
C ILE A 382 -6.71 -18.18 -15.25
N ARG A 383 -6.20 -19.36 -14.92
CA ARG A 383 -6.84 -20.64 -15.35
C ARG A 383 -8.25 -20.79 -14.79
N ALA A 384 -8.48 -20.43 -13.54
CA ALA A 384 -9.79 -20.54 -12.90
C ALA A 384 -10.82 -19.54 -13.43
N THR A 385 -10.36 -18.46 -14.08
CA THR A 385 -11.22 -17.38 -14.61
C THR A 385 -11.31 -17.35 -16.15
N ARG A 386 -10.77 -18.36 -16.83
CA ARG A 386 -10.92 -18.54 -18.29
C ARG A 386 -12.30 -19.03 -18.70
#